data_1aac4a1028b69b6c551e8b4678384ebc
#
_entry.id   1aac4a1028b69b6c551e8b4678384ebc
#
_cell.length_a   1.000
_cell.length_b   1.000
_cell.length_c   1.000
_cell.angle_alpha   90.00
_cell.angle_beta   90.00
_cell.angle_gamma   90.00
#
_symmetry.space_group_name_H-M   'P 1'
#
loop_
_entity.id
_entity.type
_entity.pdbx_description
1 polymer ?
#
loop_
_entity_poly.entity_id
_entity_poly.type
_entity_poly.pdbx_seq_one_letter_code
_entity_poly.pdbx_strand_id
1 'polypeptide(L)'
;SDVCSSDLENCPVVFMAHGNHSITAESYRGYDYLGEYLASHGYVFVSVDENILNERSGENDARAVLLLENIGEILEKNGDESQPVYSKIDEDNIALMGHSRGGEMIADAYLFNEYDAYPSNGMFTFDYHYRIRALIAVAPSVSQYLPAGHETELSDVDYLVLQGANDQDISVFLGNEQYENVSFSKDGSYIASSLYIAGANHGQFNTEWGEYDIGRPFSLWLNVKNFITAEDQQEILKIASLVFLDKSLKEKDTYADFLTDYAKYAEYLPETLYVQQYETSDALFITDYEEDSDLETAPCGSVSAEHFTMWTEEELADSESAMGKRENHAVRLKWKDTKAAYYEIALDEPMAMGEGGICFDAMDLREKAENEPMDFSVVLTDIHGNRAVSTLCDSTILYPAFPVKLSKIQYITGKNEYKRQLQTVHITEKQFTEENGFDRSQIRSVRFAFDRIENGAVNMDNIAFVK
;
A
#
# COMPACT_ATOMS: atom_id res chain seq x y z
N SER A 1 26.92 -3.86 17.45
CA SER A 1 26.76 -3.37 18.82
C SER A 1 25.83 -4.34 19.53
N ASP A 2 26.36 -5.02 20.54
CA ASP A 2 25.60 -5.95 21.39
C ASP A 2 24.55 -5.16 22.17
N VAL A 3 23.34 -4.99 21.60
CA VAL A 3 22.18 -4.65 22.39
C VAL A 3 21.81 -5.94 23.11
N CYS A 4 22.24 -6.04 24.36
CA CYS A 4 21.94 -7.17 25.22
C CYS A 4 20.43 -7.20 25.43
N SER A 5 19.73 -8.23 24.96
CA SER A 5 18.27 -8.40 25.07
C SER A 5 17.76 -8.39 26.52
N SER A 6 18.66 -8.35 27.50
CA SER A 6 18.35 -8.27 28.95
C SER A 6 17.84 -6.89 29.39
N ASP A 7 18.15 -5.84 28.65
CA ASP A 7 17.90 -4.45 29.07
C ASP A 7 16.69 -3.80 28.38
N LEU A 8 16.03 -4.53 27.47
CA LEU A 8 14.82 -4.06 26.81
C LEU A 8 13.60 -4.43 27.64
N GLU A 9 12.84 -3.44 28.06
CA GLU A 9 11.54 -3.60 28.72
C GLU A 9 10.49 -2.84 27.87
N ASN A 10 9.29 -3.36 27.86
CA ASN A 10 8.13 -2.73 27.22
C ASN A 10 8.35 -2.39 25.74
N CYS A 11 8.75 -3.38 24.95
CA CYS A 11 8.97 -3.23 23.51
C CYS A 11 7.72 -3.57 22.72
N PRO A 12 7.37 -2.83 21.65
CA PRO A 12 6.35 -3.24 20.71
C PRO A 12 6.64 -4.62 20.14
N VAL A 13 5.59 -5.40 19.84
CA VAL A 13 5.73 -6.76 19.31
C VAL A 13 5.16 -6.87 17.90
N VAL A 14 5.87 -7.62 17.06
CA VAL A 14 5.48 -7.96 15.70
C VAL A 14 5.28 -9.47 15.60
N PHE A 15 4.09 -9.92 15.25
CA PHE A 15 3.78 -11.31 14.95
C PHE A 15 3.81 -11.53 13.44
N MET A 16 4.63 -12.47 12.99
CA MET A 16 4.81 -12.82 11.58
C MET A 16 4.18 -14.15 11.24
N ALA A 17 3.28 -14.16 10.26
CA ALA A 17 2.63 -15.32 9.70
C ALA A 17 3.13 -15.60 8.28
N HIS A 18 3.59 -16.83 8.02
CA HIS A 18 4.03 -17.24 6.69
C HIS A 18 2.84 -17.69 5.81
N GLY A 19 3.05 -17.74 4.50
CA GLY A 19 2.08 -18.24 3.53
C GLY A 19 2.11 -19.75 3.35
N ASN A 20 1.38 -20.21 2.32
CA ASN A 20 1.32 -21.62 1.96
C ASN A 20 2.59 -22.09 1.24
N HIS A 21 3.18 -23.15 1.74
CA HIS A 21 4.33 -23.82 1.14
C HIS A 21 4.29 -25.33 1.49
N SER A 22 5.35 -26.08 1.22
CA SER A 22 5.43 -27.47 1.67
C SER A 22 5.33 -27.57 3.22
N ILE A 23 4.58 -28.56 3.71
CA ILE A 23 4.46 -28.85 5.15
C ILE A 23 5.80 -29.15 5.82
N THR A 24 6.84 -29.45 5.05
CA THR A 24 8.19 -29.74 5.53
C THR A 24 9.15 -28.56 5.43
N ALA A 25 8.71 -27.44 4.82
CA ALA A 25 9.52 -26.21 4.78
C ALA A 25 9.44 -25.49 6.13
N GLU A 26 10.58 -25.08 6.65
CA GLU A 26 10.62 -24.29 7.90
C GLU A 26 10.33 -22.81 7.58
N SER A 27 9.18 -22.52 6.92
CA SER A 27 8.82 -21.21 6.38
C SER A 27 8.87 -20.10 7.43
N TYR A 28 8.54 -20.42 8.68
CA TYR A 28 8.60 -19.47 9.81
C TYR A 28 10.03 -18.97 10.08
N ARG A 29 11.08 -19.74 9.75
CA ARG A 29 12.49 -19.33 9.88
C ARG A 29 12.96 -18.43 8.77
N GLY A 30 12.26 -18.43 7.64
CA GLY A 30 12.64 -17.62 6.48
C GLY A 30 12.62 -16.13 6.72
N TYR A 31 12.19 -15.67 7.89
CA TYR A 31 12.17 -14.26 8.32
C TYR A 31 13.15 -13.98 9.47
N ASP A 32 14.07 -14.89 9.80
CA ASP A 32 15.05 -14.68 10.88
C ASP A 32 15.85 -13.39 10.67
N TYR A 33 16.24 -13.06 9.41
CA TYR A 33 16.93 -11.83 9.05
C TYR A 33 16.16 -10.55 9.41
N LEU A 34 14.83 -10.58 9.24
CA LEU A 34 13.94 -9.47 9.58
C LEU A 34 13.76 -9.37 11.10
N GLY A 35 13.59 -10.53 11.76
CA GLY A 35 13.49 -10.60 13.22
C GLY A 35 14.73 -10.07 13.91
N GLU A 36 15.93 -10.46 13.47
CA GLU A 36 17.20 -9.93 13.97
C GLU A 36 17.30 -8.41 13.76
N TYR A 37 16.89 -7.93 12.58
CA TYR A 37 16.92 -6.51 12.25
C TYR A 37 15.97 -5.71 13.15
N LEU A 38 14.71 -6.12 13.27
CA LEU A 38 13.70 -5.44 14.10
C LEU A 38 14.07 -5.51 15.59
N ALA A 39 14.59 -6.66 16.06
CA ALA A 39 15.06 -6.77 17.43
C ALA A 39 16.21 -5.82 17.75
N SER A 40 17.13 -5.58 16.79
CA SER A 40 18.20 -4.58 16.95
C SER A 40 17.68 -3.14 17.04
N HIS A 41 16.42 -2.91 16.66
CA HIS A 41 15.73 -1.61 16.73
C HIS A 41 14.69 -1.55 17.86
N GLY A 42 14.71 -2.53 18.79
CA GLY A 42 13.87 -2.52 19.99
C GLY A 42 12.45 -2.96 19.75
N TYR A 43 12.27 -4.00 18.95
CA TYR A 43 11.01 -4.73 18.79
C TYR A 43 11.17 -6.17 19.32
N VAL A 44 10.09 -6.75 19.81
CA VAL A 44 9.98 -8.21 19.93
C VAL A 44 9.42 -8.74 18.61
N PHE A 45 10.04 -9.78 18.05
CA PHE A 45 9.58 -10.41 16.81
C PHE A 45 9.24 -11.88 17.07
N VAL A 46 8.03 -12.29 16.69
CA VAL A 46 7.50 -13.64 16.86
C VAL A 46 7.09 -14.18 15.52
N SER A 47 7.81 -15.16 14.97
CA SER A 47 7.42 -15.84 13.74
C SER A 47 6.66 -17.13 14.08
N VAL A 48 5.39 -17.21 13.64
CA VAL A 48 4.48 -18.29 13.98
C VAL A 48 4.64 -19.45 13.00
N ASP A 49 4.75 -20.69 13.51
CA ASP A 49 4.74 -21.89 12.69
C ASP A 49 3.31 -22.35 12.38
N GLU A 50 2.88 -22.08 11.15
CA GLU A 50 1.59 -22.49 10.62
C GLU A 50 1.66 -23.65 9.62
N ASN A 51 2.78 -24.39 9.60
CA ASN A 51 3.05 -25.45 8.62
C ASN A 51 1.98 -26.54 8.60
N ILE A 52 1.31 -26.80 9.72
CA ILE A 52 0.21 -27.78 9.80
C ILE A 52 -0.97 -27.44 8.87
N LEU A 53 -1.11 -26.18 8.48
CA LEU A 53 -2.15 -25.67 7.59
C LEU A 53 -1.67 -25.60 6.12
N ASN A 54 -0.38 -25.84 5.86
CA ASN A 54 0.15 -25.84 4.50
C ASN A 54 -0.44 -26.97 3.64
N GLU A 55 -0.42 -26.79 2.32
CA GLU A 55 -0.97 -27.73 1.31
C GLU A 55 -2.48 -28.00 1.46
N ARG A 56 -3.18 -27.17 2.22
CA ARG A 56 -4.64 -27.22 2.36
C ARG A 56 -5.30 -26.09 1.54
N SER A 57 -6.59 -26.16 1.39
CA SER A 57 -7.38 -25.10 0.77
C SER A 57 -8.49 -24.63 1.72
N GLY A 58 -8.77 -23.32 1.72
CA GLY A 58 -9.82 -22.75 2.55
C GLY A 58 -9.47 -22.77 4.04
N GLU A 59 -8.23 -22.46 4.38
CA GLU A 59 -7.71 -22.49 5.76
C GLU A 59 -7.28 -21.11 6.28
N ASN A 60 -7.54 -20.02 5.54
CA ASN A 60 -7.12 -18.66 5.95
C ASN A 60 -7.78 -18.25 7.26
N ASP A 61 -9.04 -18.58 7.47
CA ASP A 61 -9.75 -18.39 8.73
C ASP A 61 -9.09 -19.14 9.90
N ALA A 62 -8.66 -20.39 9.66
CA ALA A 62 -7.96 -21.18 10.67
C ALA A 62 -6.57 -20.62 10.99
N ARG A 63 -5.87 -20.03 9.99
CA ARG A 63 -4.61 -19.32 10.19
C ARG A 63 -4.81 -18.08 11.05
N ALA A 64 -5.86 -17.30 10.78
CA ALA A 64 -6.22 -16.10 11.55
C ALA A 64 -6.45 -16.45 13.04
N VAL A 65 -7.23 -17.51 13.31
CA VAL A 65 -7.45 -17.99 14.67
C VAL A 65 -6.15 -18.48 15.31
N LEU A 66 -5.32 -19.25 14.58
CA LEU A 66 -4.04 -19.74 15.11
C LEU A 66 -3.10 -18.59 15.47
N LEU A 67 -3.06 -17.53 14.67
CA LEU A 67 -2.27 -16.33 14.98
C LEU A 67 -2.76 -15.66 16.25
N LEU A 68 -4.07 -15.44 16.40
CA LEU A 68 -4.68 -14.82 17.60
C LEU A 68 -4.42 -15.64 18.86
N GLU A 69 -4.53 -16.97 18.80
CA GLU A 69 -4.17 -17.87 19.92
C GLU A 69 -2.68 -17.76 20.28
N ASN A 70 -1.79 -17.63 19.30
CA ASN A 70 -0.36 -17.41 19.57
C ASN A 70 -0.08 -16.06 20.23
N ILE A 71 -0.83 -15.01 19.87
CA ILE A 71 -0.75 -13.70 20.55
C ILE A 71 -1.07 -13.91 22.04
N GLY A 72 -2.21 -14.53 22.35
CA GLY A 72 -2.62 -14.79 23.73
C GLY A 72 -1.57 -15.56 24.52
N GLU A 73 -1.04 -16.64 23.95
CA GLU A 73 0.00 -17.49 24.60
C GLU A 73 1.29 -16.69 24.88
N ILE A 74 1.70 -15.79 23.98
CA ILE A 74 2.90 -14.97 24.16
C ILE A 74 2.66 -13.88 25.20
N LEU A 75 1.48 -13.24 25.21
CA LEU A 75 1.13 -12.25 26.22
C LEU A 75 0.99 -12.88 27.64
N GLU A 76 0.45 -14.10 27.75
CA GLU A 76 0.46 -14.86 29.01
C GLU A 76 1.90 -15.08 29.52
N LYS A 77 2.81 -15.45 28.60
CA LYS A 77 4.24 -15.62 28.95
C LYS A 77 4.92 -14.30 29.31
N ASN A 78 4.47 -13.17 28.78
CA ASN A 78 4.96 -11.86 29.18
C ASN A 78 4.65 -11.54 30.65
N GLY A 79 3.56 -12.10 31.19
CA GLY A 79 3.18 -12.01 32.61
C GLY A 79 3.89 -13.01 33.54
N ASP A 80 4.60 -14.02 33.03
CA ASP A 80 5.21 -15.09 33.82
C ASP A 80 6.72 -14.87 34.03
N GLU A 81 7.15 -14.63 35.27
CA GLU A 81 8.56 -14.42 35.65
C GLU A 81 9.52 -15.56 35.24
N SER A 82 9.01 -16.74 34.99
CA SER A 82 9.81 -17.90 34.55
C SER A 82 10.16 -17.92 33.07
N GLN A 83 9.53 -17.04 32.28
CA GLN A 83 9.64 -17.01 30.80
C GLN A 83 10.69 -16.00 30.30
N PRO A 84 11.36 -16.30 29.19
CA PRO A 84 12.36 -15.39 28.61
C PRO A 84 11.81 -14.02 28.20
N VAL A 85 10.50 -13.95 27.87
CA VAL A 85 9.81 -12.72 27.42
C VAL A 85 9.17 -11.95 28.55
N TYR A 86 9.35 -12.37 29.83
CA TYR A 86 8.75 -11.70 30.99
C TYR A 86 9.02 -10.20 31.00
N SER A 87 7.97 -9.40 31.09
CA SER A 87 8.00 -7.91 31.15
C SER A 87 8.70 -7.24 29.95
N LYS A 88 8.84 -7.92 28.81
CA LYS A 88 9.53 -7.34 27.65
C LYS A 88 8.59 -6.76 26.61
N ILE A 89 7.35 -7.22 26.56
CA ILE A 89 6.37 -6.85 25.52
C ILE A 89 5.47 -5.72 25.99
N ASP A 90 5.33 -4.72 25.13
CA ASP A 90 4.30 -3.71 25.22
C ASP A 90 3.01 -4.23 24.57
N GLU A 91 2.07 -4.63 25.42
CA GLU A 91 0.80 -5.25 25.00
C GLU A 91 -0.17 -4.24 24.35
N ASP A 92 0.11 -2.94 24.48
CA ASP A 92 -0.66 -1.87 23.83
C ASP A 92 -0.15 -1.54 22.41
N ASN A 93 0.98 -2.14 21.98
CA ASN A 93 1.62 -1.85 20.69
C ASN A 93 1.96 -3.14 19.93
N ILE A 94 0.93 -3.76 19.36
CA ILE A 94 1.02 -5.00 18.59
C ILE A 94 0.89 -4.71 17.10
N ALA A 95 1.78 -5.30 16.28
CA ALA A 95 1.63 -5.36 14.83
C ALA A 95 1.51 -6.80 14.35
N LEU A 96 0.72 -7.01 13.30
CA LEU A 96 0.68 -8.27 12.55
C LEU A 96 1.41 -8.08 11.23
N MET A 97 2.18 -9.07 10.85
CA MET A 97 2.85 -9.13 9.56
C MET A 97 2.56 -10.48 8.91
N GLY A 98 2.30 -10.47 7.61
CA GLY A 98 1.97 -11.70 6.91
C GLY A 98 2.48 -11.71 5.48
N HIS A 99 2.85 -12.91 4.97
CA HIS A 99 3.32 -13.09 3.61
C HIS A 99 2.42 -14.07 2.85
N SER A 100 2.07 -13.73 1.60
CA SER A 100 1.21 -14.57 0.77
C SER A 100 -0.17 -14.78 1.44
N ARG A 101 -0.60 -16.02 1.67
CA ARG A 101 -1.82 -16.32 2.46
C ARG A 101 -1.77 -15.75 3.88
N GLY A 102 -0.56 -15.68 4.48
CA GLY A 102 -0.37 -14.99 5.74
C GLY A 102 -0.69 -13.50 5.65
N GLY A 103 -0.40 -12.87 4.49
CA GLY A 103 -0.70 -11.46 4.23
C GLY A 103 -2.19 -11.16 4.13
N GLU A 104 -3.01 -12.07 3.57
CA GLU A 104 -4.47 -11.98 3.62
C GLU A 104 -4.99 -12.21 5.03
N MET A 105 -4.51 -13.29 5.68
CA MET A 105 -5.06 -13.73 6.95
C MET A 105 -4.81 -12.76 8.11
N ILE A 106 -3.80 -11.88 8.05
CA ILE A 106 -3.65 -10.85 9.09
C ILE A 106 -4.79 -9.83 9.09
N ALA A 107 -5.40 -9.57 7.93
CA ALA A 107 -6.60 -8.75 7.83
C ALA A 107 -7.79 -9.48 8.47
N ASP A 108 -7.96 -10.78 8.18
CA ASP A 108 -8.98 -11.61 8.83
C ASP A 108 -8.76 -11.70 10.35
N ALA A 109 -7.51 -11.83 10.80
CA ALA A 109 -7.16 -11.86 12.22
C ALA A 109 -7.51 -10.53 12.92
N TYR A 110 -7.23 -9.39 12.27
CA TYR A 110 -7.64 -8.09 12.78
C TYR A 110 -9.16 -8.00 12.94
N LEU A 111 -9.91 -8.44 11.93
CA LEU A 111 -11.37 -8.46 11.97
C LEU A 111 -11.91 -9.40 13.06
N PHE A 112 -11.34 -10.62 13.20
CA PHE A 112 -11.74 -11.58 14.25
C PHE A 112 -11.41 -11.09 15.67
N ASN A 113 -10.37 -10.26 15.79
CA ASN A 113 -10.02 -9.61 17.05
C ASN A 113 -11.10 -8.64 17.55
N GLU A 114 -11.89 -8.08 16.64
CA GLU A 114 -12.99 -7.16 16.94
C GLU A 114 -14.35 -7.88 17.14
N TYR A 115 -14.44 -9.17 16.78
CA TYR A 115 -15.68 -9.92 16.80
C TYR A 115 -15.88 -10.73 18.09
N ASP A 116 -17.13 -10.83 18.56
CA ASP A 116 -17.51 -11.71 19.66
C ASP A 116 -17.67 -13.18 19.24
N ALA A 117 -17.78 -13.46 17.93
CA ALA A 117 -18.02 -14.78 17.40
C ALA A 117 -17.51 -14.95 15.97
N TYR A 118 -17.17 -16.20 15.64
CA TYR A 118 -16.71 -16.59 14.32
C TYR A 118 -17.81 -16.34 13.25
N PRO A 119 -17.53 -15.58 12.17
CA PRO A 119 -18.53 -15.16 11.20
C PRO A 119 -19.27 -16.29 10.48
N SER A 120 -18.61 -17.43 10.26
CA SER A 120 -19.22 -18.58 9.60
C SER A 120 -19.98 -19.51 10.54
N ASN A 121 -19.82 -19.38 11.86
CA ASN A 121 -20.54 -20.17 12.86
C ASN A 121 -20.55 -19.49 14.24
N GLY A 122 -21.59 -18.75 14.55
CA GLY A 122 -21.76 -18.03 15.83
C GLY A 122 -21.80 -18.88 17.10
N MET A 123 -21.64 -20.23 16.99
CA MET A 123 -21.47 -21.09 18.15
C MET A 123 -20.00 -21.12 18.64
N PHE A 124 -19.07 -20.65 17.84
CA PHE A 124 -17.67 -20.41 18.23
C PHE A 124 -17.53 -18.94 18.61
N THR A 125 -17.27 -18.69 19.91
CA THR A 125 -17.09 -17.33 20.43
C THR A 125 -15.62 -16.97 20.47
N PHE A 126 -15.34 -15.69 20.20
CA PHE A 126 -14.04 -15.08 20.35
C PHE A 126 -14.02 -14.20 21.61
N ASP A 127 -12.84 -14.01 22.18
CA ASP A 127 -12.60 -13.12 23.33
C ASP A 127 -11.16 -12.59 23.22
N TYR A 128 -10.80 -12.06 22.04
CA TYR A 128 -9.42 -11.63 21.77
C TYR A 128 -9.17 -10.19 22.21
N HIS A 129 -9.66 -9.20 21.51
CA HIS A 129 -9.57 -7.76 21.80
C HIS A 129 -8.15 -7.24 22.09
N TYR A 130 -7.15 -7.77 21.38
CA TYR A 130 -5.77 -7.33 21.49
C TYR A 130 -5.61 -5.94 20.86
N ARG A 131 -4.65 -5.14 21.35
CA ARG A 131 -4.36 -3.80 20.84
C ARG A 131 -3.49 -3.87 19.58
N ILE A 132 -4.06 -4.39 18.48
CA ILE A 132 -3.42 -4.45 17.17
C ILE A 132 -3.52 -3.07 16.52
N ARG A 133 -2.37 -2.42 16.27
CA ARG A 133 -2.31 -1.06 15.73
C ARG A 133 -1.82 -0.99 14.29
N ALA A 134 -1.14 -2.03 13.79
CA ALA A 134 -0.51 -1.99 12.48
C ALA A 134 -0.52 -3.35 11.82
N LEU A 135 -0.72 -3.37 10.50
CA LEU A 135 -0.69 -4.55 9.65
C LEU A 135 0.32 -4.36 8.52
N ILE A 136 1.17 -5.36 8.26
CA ILE A 136 2.10 -5.38 7.13
C ILE A 136 1.84 -6.61 6.27
N ALA A 137 1.33 -6.43 5.06
CA ALA A 137 1.08 -7.49 4.11
C ALA A 137 2.20 -7.56 3.05
N VAL A 138 2.84 -8.72 2.91
CA VAL A 138 3.91 -8.96 1.95
C VAL A 138 3.40 -9.90 0.87
N ALA A 139 3.32 -9.43 -0.37
CA ALA A 139 2.80 -10.18 -1.51
C ALA A 139 1.53 -10.98 -1.17
N PRO A 140 0.49 -10.35 -0.58
CA PRO A 140 -0.66 -11.06 -0.06
C PRO A 140 -1.50 -11.68 -1.17
N SER A 141 -2.13 -12.84 -0.89
CA SER A 141 -3.37 -13.22 -1.55
C SER A 141 -4.51 -12.36 -1.03
N VAL A 142 -5.64 -12.35 -1.73
CA VAL A 142 -6.85 -11.63 -1.35
C VAL A 142 -8.07 -12.48 -1.72
N SER A 143 -9.13 -12.38 -0.93
CA SER A 143 -10.43 -13.02 -1.19
C SER A 143 -10.42 -14.56 -1.26
N GLN A 144 -9.41 -15.23 -0.69
CA GLN A 144 -9.43 -16.69 -0.51
C GLN A 144 -10.35 -17.13 0.64
N TYR A 145 -10.54 -16.27 1.63
CA TYR A 145 -11.59 -16.36 2.63
C TYR A 145 -12.42 -15.08 2.60
N LEU A 146 -13.73 -15.25 2.67
CA LEU A 146 -14.69 -14.16 2.68
C LEU A 146 -15.55 -14.28 3.94
N PRO A 147 -15.29 -13.49 5.01
CA PRO A 147 -16.07 -13.53 6.25
C PRO A 147 -17.56 -13.30 5.98
N ALA A 148 -18.40 -14.29 6.28
CA ALA A 148 -19.83 -14.26 5.94
C ALA A 148 -20.15 -13.97 4.45
N GLY A 149 -19.19 -14.17 3.53
CA GLY A 149 -19.32 -13.94 2.10
C GLY A 149 -19.04 -12.50 1.66
N HIS A 150 -18.45 -11.68 2.52
CA HIS A 150 -18.03 -10.30 2.24
C HIS A 150 -16.52 -10.18 2.19
N GLU A 151 -16.03 -9.22 1.44
CA GLU A 151 -14.62 -8.85 1.48
C GLU A 151 -14.23 -8.32 2.86
N THR A 152 -12.95 -8.46 3.21
CA THR A 152 -12.45 -7.98 4.50
C THR A 152 -12.17 -6.50 4.41
N GLU A 153 -12.99 -5.71 5.08
CA GLU A 153 -12.81 -4.27 5.23
C GLU A 153 -12.00 -3.98 6.50
N LEU A 154 -11.00 -3.12 6.39
CA LEU A 154 -10.17 -2.67 7.52
C LEU A 154 -10.56 -1.25 7.89
N SER A 155 -10.76 -0.99 9.18
CA SER A 155 -11.09 0.34 9.69
C SER A 155 -10.16 0.71 10.83
N ASP A 156 -9.62 1.94 10.80
CA ASP A 156 -8.87 2.53 11.90
C ASP A 156 -7.64 1.71 12.35
N VAL A 157 -6.90 1.18 11.39
CA VAL A 157 -5.62 0.48 11.59
C VAL A 157 -4.61 0.94 10.55
N ASP A 158 -3.35 1.09 10.96
CA ASP A 158 -2.28 1.38 10.02
C ASP A 158 -2.00 0.18 9.12
N TYR A 159 -1.90 0.40 7.81
CA TYR A 159 -1.73 -0.67 6.83
C TYR A 159 -0.57 -0.40 5.87
N LEU A 160 0.31 -1.39 5.71
CA LEU A 160 1.37 -1.37 4.70
C LEU A 160 1.30 -2.63 3.85
N VAL A 161 1.31 -2.47 2.53
CA VAL A 161 1.44 -3.59 1.60
C VAL A 161 2.67 -3.45 0.71
N LEU A 162 3.43 -4.54 0.55
CA LEU A 162 4.55 -4.63 -0.38
C LEU A 162 4.31 -5.79 -1.35
N GLN A 163 4.53 -5.57 -2.65
CA GLN A 163 4.47 -6.66 -3.64
C GLN A 163 5.48 -6.49 -4.75
N GLY A 164 6.00 -7.61 -5.24
CA GLY A 164 6.90 -7.64 -6.38
C GLY A 164 6.16 -7.56 -7.71
N ALA A 165 6.62 -6.70 -8.63
CA ALA A 165 6.09 -6.65 -9.99
C ALA A 165 6.48 -7.88 -10.83
N ASN A 166 7.48 -8.63 -10.40
CA ASN A 166 7.93 -9.87 -11.02
C ASN A 166 7.45 -11.12 -10.26
N ASP A 167 6.46 -10.96 -9.38
CA ASP A 167 5.78 -12.06 -8.70
C ASP A 167 5.16 -13.02 -9.73
N GLN A 168 5.54 -14.30 -9.66
CA GLN A 168 5.13 -15.32 -10.61
C GLN A 168 4.11 -16.30 -10.00
N ASP A 169 3.81 -16.15 -8.71
CA ASP A 169 2.71 -16.84 -8.03
C ASP A 169 1.45 -15.95 -8.06
N ILE A 170 1.59 -14.70 -7.62
CA ILE A 170 0.54 -13.68 -7.68
C ILE A 170 0.97 -12.62 -8.70
N SER A 171 0.65 -12.85 -9.97
CA SER A 171 1.16 -12.06 -11.09
C SER A 171 0.53 -10.68 -11.27
N VAL A 172 -0.50 -10.36 -10.49
CA VAL A 172 -1.16 -9.04 -10.43
C VAL A 172 -0.98 -8.43 -9.04
N PHE A 173 -1.17 -7.13 -8.87
CA PHE A 173 -1.03 -6.48 -7.56
C PHE A 173 -2.29 -6.68 -6.72
N LEU A 174 -2.56 -7.93 -6.32
CA LEU A 174 -3.74 -8.23 -5.49
C LEU A 174 -3.72 -7.51 -4.14
N GLY A 175 -2.54 -7.28 -3.57
CA GLY A 175 -2.42 -6.54 -2.31
C GLY A 175 -3.02 -5.14 -2.35
N ASN A 176 -3.16 -4.56 -3.54
CA ASN A 176 -3.80 -3.27 -3.69
C ASN A 176 -5.32 -3.32 -3.47
N GLU A 177 -5.97 -4.46 -3.73
CA GLU A 177 -7.41 -4.62 -3.43
C GLU A 177 -7.66 -4.47 -1.91
N GLN A 178 -6.80 -5.06 -1.07
CA GLN A 178 -6.91 -4.88 0.38
C GLN A 178 -6.53 -3.46 0.82
N TYR A 179 -5.58 -2.80 0.13
CA TYR A 179 -5.23 -1.40 0.39
C TYR A 179 -6.42 -0.47 0.15
N GLU A 180 -7.18 -0.69 -0.91
CA GLU A 180 -8.39 0.08 -1.25
C GLU A 180 -9.56 -0.20 -0.30
N ASN A 181 -9.55 -1.35 0.40
CA ASN A 181 -10.53 -1.71 1.44
C ASN A 181 -10.12 -1.25 2.86
N VAL A 182 -9.18 -0.28 2.95
CA VAL A 182 -8.86 0.38 4.22
C VAL A 182 -9.62 1.70 4.31
N SER A 183 -10.21 1.96 5.46
CA SER A 183 -10.95 3.20 5.72
C SER A 183 -10.57 3.82 7.05
N PHE A 184 -10.64 5.12 7.15
CA PHE A 184 -10.28 5.85 8.36
C PHE A 184 -11.42 6.71 8.88
N SER A 185 -11.67 6.61 10.18
CA SER A 185 -12.52 7.57 10.87
C SER A 185 -11.77 8.90 11.07
N LYS A 186 -12.53 9.99 11.24
CA LYS A 186 -11.96 11.33 11.45
C LYS A 186 -11.34 11.55 12.84
N ASP A 187 -11.47 10.57 13.72
CA ASP A 187 -11.11 10.71 15.14
C ASP A 187 -9.71 10.13 15.49
N GLY A 188 -8.95 9.68 14.49
CA GLY A 188 -7.64 9.06 14.67
C GLY A 188 -6.55 9.67 13.79
N SER A 189 -5.34 9.15 13.92
CA SER A 189 -4.22 9.42 13.02
C SER A 189 -3.75 8.09 12.48
N TYR A 190 -4.25 7.73 11.31
CA TYR A 190 -4.00 6.45 10.64
C TYR A 190 -3.41 6.68 9.27
N ILE A 191 -2.66 5.69 8.80
CA ILE A 191 -2.01 5.69 7.48
C ILE A 191 -2.19 4.36 6.77
N ALA A 192 -2.33 4.41 5.45
CA ALA A 192 -2.13 3.28 4.57
C ALA A 192 -1.05 3.60 3.54
N SER A 193 -0.19 2.64 3.24
CA SER A 193 0.84 2.80 2.20
C SER A 193 0.99 1.50 1.42
N SER A 194 1.26 1.63 0.13
CA SER A 194 1.58 0.51 -0.74
C SER A 194 2.90 0.72 -1.45
N LEU A 195 3.67 -0.35 -1.65
CA LEU A 195 4.94 -0.32 -2.36
C LEU A 195 5.02 -1.47 -3.36
N TYR A 196 4.93 -1.15 -4.65
CA TYR A 196 5.06 -2.08 -5.76
C TYR A 196 6.47 -2.01 -6.34
N ILE A 197 7.20 -3.14 -6.34
CA ILE A 197 8.65 -3.19 -6.49
C ILE A 197 9.02 -3.91 -7.78
N ALA A 198 9.58 -3.21 -8.76
CA ALA A 198 10.08 -3.82 -9.98
C ALA A 198 11.25 -4.77 -9.68
N GLY A 199 11.26 -5.93 -10.33
CA GLY A 199 12.31 -6.93 -10.12
C GLY A 199 12.17 -7.80 -8.87
N ALA A 200 11.28 -7.47 -7.94
CA ALA A 200 10.98 -8.34 -6.81
C ALA A 200 10.00 -9.45 -7.23
N ASN A 201 10.18 -10.65 -6.69
CA ASN A 201 9.32 -11.81 -6.89
C ASN A 201 8.60 -12.20 -5.59
N HIS A 202 7.79 -13.26 -5.63
CA HIS A 202 7.04 -13.74 -4.47
C HIS A 202 7.96 -14.33 -3.39
N GLY A 203 8.80 -15.28 -3.75
CA GLY A 203 9.50 -16.15 -2.81
C GLY A 203 10.67 -15.51 -2.07
N GLN A 204 11.40 -14.58 -2.67
CA GLN A 204 12.66 -14.09 -2.11
C GLN A 204 12.53 -13.19 -0.86
N PHE A 205 11.32 -12.81 -0.48
CA PHE A 205 11.07 -12.21 0.84
C PHE A 205 11.26 -13.21 1.99
N ASN A 206 11.25 -14.51 1.69
CA ASN A 206 11.47 -15.59 2.63
C ASN A 206 12.72 -16.39 2.22
N THR A 207 13.70 -16.52 3.10
CA THR A 207 14.99 -17.18 2.78
C THR A 207 14.87 -18.68 2.51
N GLU A 208 13.79 -19.32 2.97
CA GLU A 208 13.52 -20.76 2.81
C GLU A 208 12.80 -21.09 1.48
N TRP A 209 12.19 -20.10 0.80
CA TRP A 209 11.37 -20.35 -0.41
C TRP A 209 12.17 -20.28 -1.71
N GLY A 210 13.23 -19.47 -1.77
CA GLY A 210 14.13 -19.36 -2.91
C GLY A 210 13.59 -18.49 -4.06
N GLU A 211 14.23 -18.64 -5.24
CA GLU A 211 14.00 -17.77 -6.41
C GLU A 211 12.80 -18.18 -7.29
N TYR A 212 12.26 -19.39 -7.12
CA TYR A 212 11.18 -19.91 -7.95
C TYR A 212 9.87 -19.89 -7.19
N ASP A 213 8.96 -19.01 -7.59
CA ASP A 213 7.67 -18.80 -6.93
C ASP A 213 6.71 -20.01 -7.09
N ILE A 214 6.91 -20.85 -8.11
CA ILE A 214 6.11 -22.03 -8.37
C ILE A 214 6.99 -23.28 -8.42
N GLY A 215 6.50 -24.38 -7.88
CA GLY A 215 7.19 -25.65 -7.85
C GLY A 215 7.37 -26.33 -9.23
N ARG A 216 8.23 -27.36 -9.30
CA ARG A 216 8.40 -28.19 -10.51
C ARG A 216 7.11 -28.93 -10.86
N PRO A 217 6.79 -29.13 -12.17
CA PRO A 217 7.63 -28.80 -13.34
C PRO A 217 7.50 -27.35 -13.85
N PHE A 218 6.57 -26.56 -13.33
CA PHE A 218 6.23 -25.24 -13.88
C PHE A 218 7.35 -24.21 -13.71
N SER A 219 8.14 -24.31 -12.64
CA SER A 219 9.34 -23.45 -12.43
C SER A 219 10.32 -23.47 -13.61
N LEU A 220 10.32 -24.53 -14.44
CA LEU A 220 11.17 -24.60 -15.62
C LEU A 220 10.85 -23.52 -16.68
N TRP A 221 9.65 -22.96 -16.64
CA TRP A 221 9.17 -21.94 -17.58
C TRP A 221 9.26 -20.51 -17.03
N LEU A 222 9.55 -20.36 -15.74
CA LEU A 222 9.67 -19.07 -15.08
C LEU A 222 10.95 -18.36 -15.50
N ASN A 223 10.87 -17.02 -15.63
CA ASN A 223 12.01 -16.15 -15.91
C ASN A 223 12.49 -15.46 -14.63
N VAL A 224 13.65 -15.84 -14.14
CA VAL A 224 14.28 -15.27 -12.94
C VAL A 224 15.41 -14.27 -13.27
N LYS A 225 15.65 -13.99 -14.55
CA LYS A 225 16.78 -13.15 -14.98
C LYS A 225 16.63 -11.65 -14.70
N ASN A 226 15.41 -11.24 -14.48
CA ASN A 226 15.06 -9.84 -14.26
C ASN A 226 14.79 -9.53 -12.78
N PHE A 227 15.09 -10.48 -11.90
CA PHE A 227 14.94 -10.26 -10.47
C PHE A 227 16.08 -9.40 -9.93
N ILE A 228 15.76 -8.56 -8.97
CA ILE A 228 16.75 -8.01 -8.04
C ILE A 228 17.28 -9.15 -7.17
N THR A 229 18.39 -8.94 -6.48
CA THR A 229 18.92 -9.98 -5.60
C THR A 229 17.99 -10.26 -4.42
N ALA A 230 18.07 -11.44 -3.82
CA ALA A 230 17.29 -11.75 -2.63
C ALA A 230 17.65 -10.81 -1.47
N GLU A 231 18.94 -10.48 -1.36
CA GLU A 231 19.45 -9.54 -0.36
C GLU A 231 18.85 -8.14 -0.54
N ASP A 232 18.78 -7.64 -1.79
CA ASP A 232 18.14 -6.35 -2.08
C ASP A 232 16.65 -6.37 -1.73
N GLN A 233 15.94 -7.45 -2.10
CA GLN A 233 14.52 -7.59 -1.80
C GLN A 233 14.25 -7.64 -0.29
N GLN A 234 15.09 -8.35 0.47
CA GLN A 234 15.04 -8.41 1.92
C GLN A 234 15.41 -7.07 2.57
N GLU A 235 16.36 -6.32 2.00
CA GLU A 235 16.72 -4.99 2.49
C GLU A 235 15.55 -4.01 2.34
N ILE A 236 14.85 -4.04 1.20
CA ILE A 236 13.63 -3.23 1.00
C ILE A 236 12.60 -3.55 2.09
N LEU A 237 12.35 -4.84 2.36
CA LEU A 237 11.39 -5.25 3.39
C LEU A 237 11.80 -4.76 4.78
N LYS A 238 13.08 -4.87 5.15
CA LYS A 238 13.60 -4.37 6.44
C LYS A 238 13.36 -2.87 6.60
N ILE A 239 13.75 -2.08 5.59
CA ILE A 239 13.64 -0.60 5.65
C ILE A 239 12.17 -0.18 5.72
N ALA A 240 11.34 -0.66 4.80
CA ALA A 240 9.92 -0.30 4.75
C ALA A 240 9.18 -0.70 6.04
N SER A 241 9.43 -1.93 6.54
CA SER A 241 8.81 -2.39 7.79
C SER A 241 9.26 -1.56 8.99
N LEU A 242 10.56 -1.24 9.11
CA LEU A 242 11.04 -0.46 10.24
C LEU A 242 10.45 0.95 10.27
N VAL A 243 10.45 1.64 9.13
CA VAL A 243 9.92 3.01 9.05
C VAL A 243 8.42 3.02 9.38
N PHE A 244 7.67 2.07 8.82
CA PHE A 244 6.25 1.96 9.10
C PHE A 244 5.96 1.64 10.57
N LEU A 245 6.64 0.64 11.15
CA LEU A 245 6.47 0.26 12.55
C LEU A 245 6.92 1.37 13.53
N ASP A 246 8.01 2.09 13.22
CA ASP A 246 8.46 3.22 14.04
C ASP A 246 7.41 4.35 14.04
N LYS A 247 6.74 4.61 12.90
CA LYS A 247 5.63 5.56 12.81
C LYS A 247 4.41 5.06 13.58
N SER A 248 3.95 3.83 13.31
CA SER A 248 2.68 3.28 13.82
C SER A 248 2.72 2.92 15.31
N LEU A 249 3.83 2.33 15.79
CA LEU A 249 3.90 1.79 17.15
C LEU A 249 4.74 2.64 18.12
N LYS A 250 5.63 3.49 17.60
CA LYS A 250 6.51 4.33 18.43
C LYS A 250 6.30 5.83 18.21
N GLU A 251 5.34 6.19 17.35
CA GLU A 251 4.98 7.58 17.02
C GLU A 251 6.20 8.43 16.59
N LYS A 252 7.17 7.79 15.87
CA LYS A 252 8.37 8.44 15.37
C LYS A 252 8.19 8.92 13.94
N ASP A 253 8.31 10.21 13.73
CA ASP A 253 8.17 10.85 12.42
C ASP A 253 9.51 11.04 11.67
N THR A 254 10.63 10.59 12.22
CA THR A 254 11.97 10.91 11.69
C THR A 254 12.14 10.52 10.21
N TYR A 255 11.52 9.43 9.80
CA TYR A 255 11.55 8.92 8.41
C TYR A 255 10.15 8.67 7.84
N ALA A 256 9.10 9.22 8.47
CA ALA A 256 7.72 8.94 8.07
C ALA A 256 7.40 9.39 6.63
N ASP A 257 8.07 10.42 6.13
CA ASP A 257 7.95 10.89 4.76
C ASP A 257 8.49 9.90 3.70
N PHE A 258 9.19 8.82 4.08
CA PHE A 258 9.43 7.66 3.22
C PHE A 258 8.11 7.00 2.77
N LEU A 259 7.12 6.97 3.64
CA LEU A 259 5.82 6.34 3.36
C LEU A 259 4.99 7.13 2.35
N THR A 260 5.26 8.43 2.22
CA THR A 260 4.61 9.33 1.24
C THR A 260 5.43 9.52 -0.03
N ASP A 261 6.75 9.44 0.05
CA ASP A 261 7.67 9.67 -1.07
C ASP A 261 9.01 8.97 -0.82
N TYR A 262 9.11 7.71 -1.23
CA TYR A 262 10.34 6.92 -1.12
C TYR A 262 11.53 7.57 -1.86
N ALA A 263 11.27 8.39 -2.89
CA ALA A 263 12.34 8.97 -3.71
C ALA A 263 13.27 9.88 -2.92
N LYS A 264 12.80 10.47 -1.81
CA LYS A 264 13.64 11.22 -0.86
C LYS A 264 14.72 10.38 -0.21
N TYR A 265 14.53 9.06 -0.18
CA TYR A 265 15.41 8.07 0.46
C TYR A 265 16.01 7.08 -0.53
N ALA A 266 15.97 7.37 -1.84
CA ALA A 266 16.42 6.47 -2.89
C ALA A 266 17.90 6.07 -2.74
N GLU A 267 18.75 6.91 -2.11
CA GLU A 267 20.16 6.59 -1.84
C GLU A 267 20.35 5.47 -0.80
N TYR A 268 19.35 5.17 0.02
CA TYR A 268 19.34 4.12 1.04
C TYR A 268 18.63 2.84 0.58
N LEU A 269 17.99 2.88 -0.57
CA LEU A 269 17.26 1.76 -1.13
C LEU A 269 18.04 1.06 -2.25
N PRO A 270 17.87 -0.25 -2.44
CA PRO A 270 18.34 -0.94 -3.64
C PRO A 270 17.84 -0.27 -4.92
N GLU A 271 18.71 -0.22 -5.94
CA GLU A 271 18.41 0.44 -7.21
C GLU A 271 17.39 -0.38 -8.02
N THR A 272 16.13 0.01 -7.96
CA THR A 272 15.04 -0.50 -8.80
C THR A 272 13.96 0.57 -8.93
N LEU A 273 12.89 0.28 -9.70
CA LEU A 273 11.73 1.14 -9.79
C LEU A 273 10.72 0.76 -8.70
N TYR A 274 10.22 1.76 -8.01
CA TYR A 274 9.17 1.63 -7.01
C TYR A 274 7.96 2.45 -7.45
N VAL A 275 6.76 1.90 -7.27
CA VAL A 275 5.49 2.62 -7.42
C VAL A 275 4.82 2.62 -6.05
N GLN A 276 4.44 3.79 -5.56
CA GLN A 276 3.96 3.98 -4.19
C GLN A 276 2.62 4.67 -4.16
N GLN A 277 1.71 4.19 -3.30
CA GLN A 277 0.51 4.90 -2.89
C GLN A 277 0.55 5.17 -1.38
N TYR A 278 -0.14 6.22 -0.98
CA TYR A 278 -0.25 6.64 0.41
C TYR A 278 -1.59 7.30 0.67
N GLU A 279 -2.21 6.94 1.77
CA GLU A 279 -3.43 7.53 2.29
C GLU A 279 -3.29 7.84 3.78
N THR A 280 -4.01 8.84 4.27
CA THR A 280 -4.00 9.23 5.67
C THR A 280 -5.38 9.71 6.14
N SER A 281 -5.72 9.44 7.39
CA SER A 281 -6.93 9.96 8.03
C SER A 281 -6.96 11.50 8.13
N ASP A 282 -5.82 12.17 7.93
CA ASP A 282 -5.72 13.63 7.86
C ASP A 282 -6.16 14.20 6.50
N ALA A 283 -6.46 13.34 5.51
CA ALA A 283 -6.95 13.75 4.20
C ALA A 283 -8.38 14.32 4.30
N LEU A 284 -8.58 15.46 3.66
CA LEU A 284 -9.89 16.08 3.44
C LEU A 284 -10.26 15.84 1.97
N PHE A 285 -10.94 14.75 1.70
CA PHE A 285 -11.30 14.36 0.33
C PHE A 285 -12.16 15.40 -0.35
N ILE A 286 -11.81 15.71 -1.59
CA ILE A 286 -12.56 16.53 -2.52
C ILE A 286 -13.43 15.61 -3.40
N THR A 287 -12.83 14.53 -3.90
CA THR A 287 -13.51 13.44 -4.61
C THR A 287 -12.65 12.17 -4.60
N ASP A 288 -13.30 11.02 -4.54
CA ASP A 288 -12.79 9.67 -4.72
C ASP A 288 -13.52 8.94 -5.87
N TYR A 289 -14.43 9.64 -6.57
CA TYR A 289 -15.21 9.15 -7.72
C TYR A 289 -16.14 7.96 -7.42
N GLU A 290 -16.49 7.74 -6.15
CA GLU A 290 -17.40 6.65 -5.73
C GLU A 290 -18.83 7.12 -5.48
N GLU A 291 -19.11 8.43 -5.55
CA GLU A 291 -20.36 9.04 -5.15
C GLU A 291 -21.53 8.79 -6.11
N ASP A 292 -21.31 8.89 -7.42
CA ASP A 292 -22.33 8.71 -8.45
C ASP A 292 -21.73 8.51 -9.85
N SER A 293 -22.52 8.56 -10.91
CA SER A 293 -22.09 8.42 -12.31
C SER A 293 -22.25 9.70 -13.12
N ASP A 294 -22.40 10.86 -12.48
CA ASP A 294 -22.53 12.16 -13.13
C ASP A 294 -21.17 12.87 -13.19
N LEU A 295 -20.56 12.90 -14.36
CA LEU A 295 -19.24 13.50 -14.61
C LEU A 295 -19.11 14.99 -14.22
N GLU A 296 -20.22 15.71 -14.08
CA GLU A 296 -20.21 17.15 -13.75
C GLU A 296 -20.35 17.41 -12.25
N THR A 297 -20.43 16.37 -11.41
CA THR A 297 -20.52 16.47 -9.95
C THR A 297 -19.27 15.97 -9.24
N ALA A 298 -19.10 16.37 -8.02
CA ALA A 298 -18.15 15.86 -7.04
C ALA A 298 -18.74 16.05 -5.62
N PRO A 299 -18.38 15.24 -4.61
CA PRO A 299 -18.91 15.36 -3.24
C PRO A 299 -18.84 16.76 -2.67
N CYS A 300 -17.79 17.51 -3.01
CA CYS A 300 -17.54 18.85 -2.51
C CYS A 300 -17.84 19.96 -3.52
N GLY A 301 -18.48 19.66 -4.70
CA GLY A 301 -18.75 20.71 -5.67
C GLY A 301 -19.14 20.23 -7.06
N SER A 302 -18.77 20.99 -8.07
CA SER A 302 -19.05 20.71 -9.47
C SER A 302 -17.79 20.63 -10.31
N VAL A 303 -17.83 19.82 -11.37
CA VAL A 303 -16.71 19.52 -12.25
C VAL A 303 -16.91 20.16 -13.62
N SER A 304 -15.83 20.66 -14.21
CA SER A 304 -15.76 21.08 -15.59
C SER A 304 -14.48 20.63 -16.26
N ALA A 305 -14.57 20.22 -17.52
CA ALA A 305 -13.44 19.75 -18.29
C ALA A 305 -13.52 20.25 -19.74
N GLU A 306 -12.40 20.77 -20.27
CA GLU A 306 -12.36 21.30 -21.65
C GLU A 306 -11.13 20.76 -22.41
N HIS A 307 -11.27 20.66 -23.72
CA HIS A 307 -10.23 20.29 -24.69
C HIS A 307 -9.68 18.87 -24.54
N PHE A 308 -10.44 17.97 -23.91
CA PHE A 308 -10.14 16.52 -23.90
C PHE A 308 -10.74 15.84 -25.14
N THR A 309 -10.07 14.75 -25.55
CA THR A 309 -10.61 13.81 -26.54
C THR A 309 -11.37 12.66 -25.87
N MET A 310 -11.15 12.45 -24.56
CA MET A 310 -11.87 11.54 -23.69
C MET A 310 -11.90 12.12 -22.28
N TRP A 311 -13.05 12.09 -21.66
CA TRP A 311 -13.31 12.35 -20.25
C TRP A 311 -14.39 11.38 -19.80
N THR A 312 -14.04 10.47 -18.93
CA THR A 312 -14.94 9.44 -18.38
C THR A 312 -14.55 9.15 -16.96
N GLU A 313 -15.47 8.68 -16.16
CA GLU A 313 -15.19 7.93 -14.96
C GLU A 313 -15.27 6.44 -15.28
N GLU A 314 -14.33 5.66 -14.83
CA GLU A 314 -14.24 4.25 -15.13
C GLU A 314 -13.79 3.44 -13.91
N GLU A 315 -14.37 2.25 -13.78
CA GLU A 315 -13.90 1.25 -12.83
C GLU A 315 -12.46 0.87 -13.20
N LEU A 316 -11.55 0.95 -12.23
CA LEU A 316 -10.16 0.53 -12.39
C LEU A 316 -10.11 -1.00 -12.37
N ALA A 317 -10.25 -1.61 -13.54
CA ALA A 317 -10.02 -3.04 -13.68
C ALA A 317 -8.51 -3.30 -13.84
N ASP A 318 -7.95 -4.19 -13.04
CA ASP A 318 -6.68 -4.84 -13.39
C ASP A 318 -6.86 -5.55 -14.72
N SER A 319 -6.19 -5.06 -15.76
CA SER A 319 -6.48 -5.30 -17.17
C SER A 319 -6.35 -6.77 -17.63
N GLU A 320 -6.03 -7.72 -16.77
CA GLU A 320 -5.78 -9.12 -17.15
C GLU A 320 -6.22 -10.18 -16.12
N SER A 321 -6.81 -9.85 -14.98
CA SER A 321 -7.28 -10.84 -14.01
C SER A 321 -8.80 -10.94 -13.98
N ALA A 322 -9.33 -12.11 -14.33
CA ALA A 322 -10.74 -12.45 -14.14
C ALA A 322 -11.10 -12.70 -12.65
N MET A 323 -10.17 -12.47 -11.72
CA MET A 323 -10.32 -12.76 -10.30
C MET A 323 -10.46 -11.52 -9.40
N GLY A 324 -10.19 -10.31 -9.87
CA GLY A 324 -10.36 -9.08 -9.11
C GLY A 324 -11.23 -8.10 -9.90
N LYS A 325 -12.44 -7.86 -9.45
CA LYS A 325 -13.15 -6.63 -9.75
C LYS A 325 -12.78 -5.66 -8.64
N ARG A 326 -12.01 -4.63 -8.97
CA ARG A 326 -11.90 -3.48 -8.10
C ARG A 326 -13.21 -2.72 -8.18
N GLU A 327 -13.82 -2.45 -7.07
CA GLU A 327 -14.94 -1.50 -6.99
C GLU A 327 -14.43 -0.06 -6.86
N ASN A 328 -13.21 0.24 -7.30
CA ASN A 328 -12.58 1.56 -7.26
C ASN A 328 -12.73 2.24 -8.62
N HIS A 329 -13.24 3.47 -8.64
CA HIS A 329 -13.42 4.31 -9.81
C HIS A 329 -12.34 5.41 -9.88
N ALA A 330 -12.05 5.86 -11.08
CA ALA A 330 -11.14 6.98 -11.32
C ALA A 330 -11.59 7.78 -12.53
N VAL A 331 -11.29 9.08 -12.53
CA VAL A 331 -11.48 9.88 -13.74
C VAL A 331 -10.38 9.56 -14.75
N ARG A 332 -10.79 9.28 -15.99
CA ARG A 332 -9.89 9.11 -17.13
C ARG A 332 -9.93 10.32 -18.05
N LEU A 333 -8.78 10.94 -18.24
CA LEU A 333 -8.59 12.13 -19.07
C LEU A 333 -7.60 11.83 -20.19
N LYS A 334 -7.99 12.18 -21.43
CA LYS A 334 -7.10 12.04 -22.61
C LYS A 334 -7.19 13.29 -23.47
N TRP A 335 -6.04 13.84 -23.84
CA TRP A 335 -5.93 15.00 -24.70
C TRP A 335 -4.93 14.78 -25.82
N LYS A 336 -5.06 15.54 -26.89
CA LYS A 336 -4.23 15.43 -28.07
C LYS A 336 -4.09 16.76 -28.79
N ASP A 337 -2.87 17.03 -29.25
CA ASP A 337 -2.52 18.22 -30.07
C ASP A 337 -2.90 19.58 -29.41
N THR A 338 -2.84 19.63 -28.08
CA THR A 338 -3.17 20.84 -27.31
C THR A 338 -2.41 20.90 -25.99
N LYS A 339 -2.13 22.11 -25.53
CA LYS A 339 -1.69 22.42 -24.15
C LYS A 339 -2.73 23.27 -23.41
N ALA A 340 -3.99 23.15 -23.76
CA ALA A 340 -5.07 23.94 -23.20
C ALA A 340 -6.15 23.10 -22.49
N ALA A 341 -5.96 21.78 -22.41
CA ALA A 341 -6.91 20.92 -21.71
C ALA A 341 -6.84 21.19 -20.21
N TYR A 342 -7.99 21.21 -19.56
CA TYR A 342 -8.05 21.31 -18.10
C TYR A 342 -9.24 20.55 -17.52
N TYR A 343 -9.06 20.08 -16.30
CA TYR A 343 -10.06 19.48 -15.42
C TYR A 343 -10.11 20.32 -14.15
N GLU A 344 -11.27 20.86 -13.79
CA GLU A 344 -11.43 21.75 -12.65
C GLU A 344 -12.60 21.32 -11.78
N ILE A 345 -12.37 21.24 -10.48
CA ILE A 345 -13.37 21.05 -9.45
C ILE A 345 -13.61 22.40 -8.77
N ALA A 346 -14.81 22.95 -8.92
CA ALA A 346 -15.26 24.15 -8.23
C ALA A 346 -15.96 23.75 -6.94
N LEU A 347 -15.40 24.15 -5.80
CA LEU A 347 -15.89 23.77 -4.48
C LEU A 347 -17.13 24.58 -4.08
N ASP A 348 -18.16 23.94 -3.57
CA ASP A 348 -19.39 24.57 -3.09
C ASP A 348 -19.12 25.48 -1.89
N GLU A 349 -18.32 24.99 -0.94
CA GLU A 349 -17.82 25.77 0.17
C GLU A 349 -16.27 25.83 0.11
N PRO A 350 -15.67 26.96 0.49
CA PRO A 350 -14.21 27.05 0.50
C PRO A 350 -13.58 26.06 1.48
N MET A 351 -12.50 25.38 1.04
CA MET A 351 -11.72 24.48 1.84
C MET A 351 -10.36 25.06 2.19
N ALA A 352 -9.82 24.69 3.36
CA ALA A 352 -8.49 25.07 3.76
C ALA A 352 -7.48 23.97 3.35
N MET A 353 -6.36 24.39 2.76
CA MET A 353 -5.19 23.55 2.56
C MET A 353 -4.24 23.68 3.76
N GLY A 354 -3.90 22.56 4.41
CA GLY A 354 -2.90 22.52 5.47
C GLY A 354 -1.45 22.59 4.96
N GLU A 355 -0.50 22.44 5.87
CA GLU A 355 0.94 22.36 5.52
C GLU A 355 1.25 21.13 4.63
N GLY A 356 0.46 20.06 4.77
CA GLY A 356 0.53 18.87 3.94
C GLY A 356 0.23 19.13 2.46
N GLY A 357 -0.55 20.17 2.14
CA GLY A 357 -0.81 20.55 0.76
C GLY A 357 -1.96 19.78 0.11
N ILE A 358 -1.77 19.34 -1.13
CA ILE A 358 -2.73 18.52 -1.89
C ILE A 358 -2.11 17.16 -2.22
N CYS A 359 -2.88 16.09 -2.09
CA CYS A 359 -2.54 14.77 -2.60
C CYS A 359 -3.62 14.29 -3.57
N PHE A 360 -3.23 13.42 -4.50
CA PHE A 360 -4.11 12.70 -5.41
C PHE A 360 -3.37 11.48 -5.96
N ASP A 361 -4.10 10.46 -6.34
CA ASP A 361 -3.53 9.33 -7.06
C ASP A 361 -3.56 9.59 -8.57
N ALA A 362 -2.52 9.16 -9.27
CA ALA A 362 -2.43 9.31 -10.71
C ALA A 362 -1.74 8.11 -11.38
N MET A 363 -2.15 7.79 -12.61
CA MET A 363 -1.58 6.72 -13.41
C MET A 363 -1.39 7.18 -14.85
N ASP A 364 -0.14 7.10 -15.37
CA ASP A 364 0.16 7.42 -16.78
C ASP A 364 -0.36 6.30 -17.69
N LEU A 365 -1.34 6.62 -18.52
CA LEU A 365 -1.98 5.68 -19.44
C LEU A 365 -1.36 5.63 -20.83
N ARG A 366 -0.29 6.37 -21.10
CA ARG A 366 0.39 6.31 -22.40
C ARG A 366 0.94 4.92 -22.65
N GLU A 367 0.79 4.41 -23.88
CA GLU A 367 1.18 3.04 -24.24
C GLU A 367 2.70 2.79 -24.21
N LYS A 368 3.48 3.85 -24.32
CA LYS A 368 4.95 3.78 -24.31
C LYS A 368 5.48 4.89 -23.40
N ALA A 369 6.58 4.56 -22.71
CA ALA A 369 7.42 5.59 -22.14
C ALA A 369 7.87 6.52 -23.27
N GLU A 370 7.19 7.64 -23.43
CA GLU A 370 7.62 8.70 -24.34
C GLU A 370 8.87 9.34 -23.75
N ASN A 371 9.69 9.99 -24.58
CA ASN A 371 10.93 10.64 -24.09
C ASN A 371 10.65 11.82 -23.16
N GLU A 372 9.40 12.19 -23.00
CA GLU A 372 8.94 13.29 -22.15
C GLU A 372 8.12 12.72 -20.97
N PRO A 373 8.51 13.00 -19.72
CA PRO A 373 7.73 12.57 -18.55
C PRO A 373 6.32 13.17 -18.59
N MET A 374 5.36 12.53 -17.94
CA MET A 374 4.04 13.11 -17.71
C MET A 374 4.20 14.36 -16.86
N ASP A 375 3.65 15.48 -17.32
CA ASP A 375 3.67 16.75 -16.59
C ASP A 375 2.41 17.58 -16.87
N PHE A 376 1.92 18.23 -15.83
CA PHE A 376 0.79 19.16 -15.86
C PHE A 376 0.87 20.10 -14.66
N SER A 377 0.15 21.22 -14.74
CA SER A 377 0.08 22.18 -13.64
C SER A 377 -1.11 21.89 -12.72
N VAL A 378 -0.92 22.04 -11.42
CA VAL A 378 -1.98 22.07 -10.39
C VAL A 378 -2.17 23.51 -9.96
N VAL A 379 -3.38 24.03 -10.14
CA VAL A 379 -3.73 25.42 -9.88
C VAL A 379 -4.83 25.49 -8.84
N LEU A 380 -4.53 26.10 -7.71
CA LEU A 380 -5.50 26.40 -6.66
C LEU A 380 -5.96 27.84 -6.80
N THR A 381 -7.25 28.10 -6.65
CA THR A 381 -7.80 29.46 -6.71
C THR A 381 -8.57 29.75 -5.42
N ASP A 382 -8.29 30.89 -4.79
CA ASP A 382 -9.01 31.32 -3.59
C ASP A 382 -10.34 32.05 -3.92
N ILE A 383 -11.10 32.41 -2.88
CA ILE A 383 -12.38 33.13 -3.02
C ILE A 383 -12.22 34.54 -3.63
N HIS A 384 -11.00 35.09 -3.65
CA HIS A 384 -10.70 36.42 -4.23
C HIS A 384 -10.21 36.33 -5.69
N GLY A 385 -9.97 35.09 -6.20
CA GLY A 385 -9.45 34.83 -7.52
C GLY A 385 -7.93 34.85 -7.61
N ASN A 386 -7.20 34.95 -6.49
CA ASN A 386 -5.73 34.77 -6.46
C ASN A 386 -5.40 33.31 -6.62
N ARG A 387 -4.22 33.01 -7.17
CA ARG A 387 -3.81 31.66 -7.52
C ARG A 387 -2.53 31.22 -6.84
N ALA A 388 -2.44 29.92 -6.61
CA ALA A 388 -1.22 29.21 -6.31
C ALA A 388 -1.01 28.11 -7.34
N VAL A 389 0.19 27.96 -7.87
CA VAL A 389 0.50 27.05 -8.98
C VAL A 389 1.72 26.20 -8.64
N SER A 390 1.61 24.90 -8.87
CA SER A 390 2.71 23.93 -8.84
C SER A 390 2.66 23.06 -10.11
N THR A 391 3.71 22.27 -10.36
CA THR A 391 3.73 21.31 -11.46
C THR A 391 3.96 19.89 -10.93
N LEU A 392 3.49 18.89 -11.67
CA LEU A 392 3.70 17.50 -11.30
C LEU A 392 5.20 17.18 -11.17
N CYS A 393 6.00 17.57 -12.17
CA CYS A 393 7.43 17.30 -12.20
C CYS A 393 8.25 18.00 -11.11
N ASP A 394 7.73 19.06 -10.49
CA ASP A 394 8.36 19.71 -9.33
C ASP A 394 8.16 18.90 -8.04
N SER A 395 7.23 17.96 -8.03
CA SER A 395 6.89 17.15 -6.87
C SER A 395 7.37 15.71 -7.01
N THR A 396 7.04 15.04 -8.12
CA THR A 396 7.37 13.64 -8.34
C THR A 396 7.46 13.31 -9.82
N ILE A 397 7.97 12.12 -10.12
CA ILE A 397 7.93 11.53 -11.47
C ILE A 397 6.81 10.50 -11.51
N LEU A 398 5.79 10.74 -12.34
CA LEU A 398 4.78 9.74 -12.63
C LEU A 398 5.36 8.71 -13.60
N TYR A 399 5.53 7.48 -13.14
CA TYR A 399 6.10 6.42 -13.95
C TYR A 399 5.07 5.89 -14.94
N PRO A 400 5.45 5.79 -16.24
CA PRO A 400 4.63 5.10 -17.23
C PRO A 400 4.62 3.60 -16.96
N ALA A 401 3.77 2.87 -17.68
CA ALA A 401 3.79 1.41 -17.67
C ALA A 401 5.21 0.87 -17.94
N PHE A 402 5.69 -0.01 -17.06
CA PHE A 402 7.03 -0.59 -17.18
C PHE A 402 6.97 -2.08 -17.55
N PRO A 403 7.95 -2.56 -18.35
CA PRO A 403 7.90 -3.91 -18.89
C PRO A 403 8.39 -4.95 -17.89
N VAL A 404 7.66 -6.05 -17.77
CA VAL A 404 8.07 -7.26 -17.06
C VAL A 404 8.07 -8.48 -17.98
N LYS A 405 8.79 -9.51 -17.60
CA LYS A 405 8.85 -10.80 -18.29
C LYS A 405 8.79 -11.91 -17.26
N LEU A 406 7.62 -12.43 -17.03
CA LEU A 406 7.38 -13.47 -16.02
C LEU A 406 7.79 -14.86 -16.50
N SER A 407 7.78 -15.12 -17.82
CA SER A 407 8.10 -16.42 -18.39
C SER A 407 9.31 -16.40 -19.33
N LYS A 408 9.98 -17.56 -19.47
CA LYS A 408 11.04 -17.76 -20.46
C LYS A 408 10.54 -17.59 -21.90
N ILE A 409 9.26 -17.88 -22.17
CA ILE A 409 8.66 -17.68 -23.50
C ILE A 409 8.62 -16.18 -23.81
N GLN A 410 8.17 -15.33 -22.87
CA GLN A 410 8.20 -13.87 -23.04
C GLN A 410 9.63 -13.36 -23.23
N TYR A 411 10.59 -13.91 -22.47
CA TYR A 411 11.99 -13.56 -22.63
C TYR A 411 12.55 -13.91 -24.03
N ILE A 412 12.26 -15.12 -24.56
CA ILE A 412 12.73 -15.59 -25.85
C ILE A 412 12.04 -14.85 -27.02
N THR A 413 10.74 -14.59 -26.91
CA THR A 413 9.96 -13.93 -27.96
C THR A 413 10.11 -12.41 -27.95
N GLY A 414 10.72 -11.85 -26.92
CA GLY A 414 10.82 -10.40 -26.72
C GLY A 414 9.50 -9.72 -26.37
N LYS A 415 8.44 -10.47 -26.11
CA LYS A 415 7.17 -9.92 -25.66
C LYS A 415 7.29 -9.49 -24.21
N ASN A 416 6.80 -8.31 -23.90
CA ASN A 416 6.69 -7.79 -22.55
C ASN A 416 5.24 -7.88 -22.08
N GLU A 417 5.05 -8.11 -20.81
CA GLU A 417 3.88 -7.70 -20.06
C GLU A 417 4.16 -6.31 -19.49
N TYR A 418 3.18 -5.47 -19.39
CA TYR A 418 3.35 -4.12 -18.87
C TYR A 418 2.58 -3.96 -17.57
N LYS A 419 3.27 -3.58 -16.52
CA LYS A 419 2.67 -3.24 -15.23
C LYS A 419 2.42 -1.75 -15.15
N ARG A 420 1.30 -1.39 -14.55
CA ARG A 420 0.82 -0.02 -14.42
C ARG A 420 0.04 0.06 -13.12
N GLN A 421 0.34 1.06 -12.30
CA GLN A 421 -0.31 1.25 -11.00
C GLN A 421 -0.55 2.74 -10.76
N LEU A 422 -1.54 3.05 -9.93
CA LEU A 422 -1.70 4.38 -9.37
C LEU A 422 -0.48 4.73 -8.51
N GLN A 423 -0.13 5.99 -8.52
CA GLN A 423 0.89 6.59 -7.67
C GLN A 423 0.31 7.78 -6.95
N THR A 424 0.52 7.88 -5.65
CA THR A 424 0.15 9.09 -4.93
C THR A 424 1.13 10.21 -5.25
N VAL A 425 0.59 11.31 -5.74
CA VAL A 425 1.28 12.58 -5.93
C VAL A 425 0.99 13.44 -4.72
N HIS A 426 2.05 13.88 -4.04
CA HIS A 426 1.93 14.75 -2.88
C HIS A 426 2.64 16.08 -3.16
N ILE A 427 1.88 17.16 -3.27
CA ILE A 427 2.37 18.51 -3.49
C ILE A 427 2.19 19.33 -2.23
N THR A 428 3.27 19.49 -1.47
CA THR A 428 3.24 20.25 -0.21
C THR A 428 2.99 21.74 -0.46
N GLU A 429 2.51 22.47 0.54
CA GLU A 429 2.28 23.90 0.43
C GLU A 429 3.48 24.71 -0.07
N LYS A 430 4.71 24.26 0.28
CA LYS A 430 5.97 24.94 -0.08
C LYS A 430 6.34 24.84 -1.56
N GLN A 431 5.74 23.89 -2.27
CA GLN A 431 5.98 23.67 -3.70
C GLN A 431 5.08 24.54 -4.59
N PHE A 432 4.14 25.27 -3.99
CA PHE A 432 3.30 26.21 -4.72
C PHE A 432 3.94 27.59 -4.84
N THR A 433 3.90 28.15 -6.05
CA THR A 433 4.18 29.56 -6.30
C THR A 433 2.88 30.33 -6.18
N GLU A 434 2.77 31.19 -5.18
CA GLU A 434 1.55 31.92 -4.85
C GLU A 434 1.56 33.35 -5.40
N GLU A 435 0.40 33.78 -5.90
CA GLU A 435 0.14 35.18 -6.17
C GLU A 435 0.03 35.99 -4.86
N ASN A 436 0.35 37.29 -4.91
CA ASN A 436 0.25 38.12 -3.73
C ASN A 436 -1.20 38.25 -3.26
N GLY A 437 -1.44 37.83 -2.02
CA GLY A 437 -2.77 37.84 -1.41
C GLY A 437 -3.53 36.52 -1.52
N PHE A 438 -2.91 35.45 -2.02
CA PHE A 438 -3.52 34.12 -1.99
C PHE A 438 -3.83 33.66 -0.57
N ASP A 439 -5.07 33.23 -0.34
CA ASP A 439 -5.56 32.76 0.96
C ASP A 439 -5.76 31.24 0.97
N ARG A 440 -4.79 30.50 1.54
CA ARG A 440 -4.82 29.05 1.64
C ARG A 440 -5.98 28.49 2.47
N SER A 441 -6.55 29.32 3.35
CA SER A 441 -7.68 28.92 4.20
C SER A 441 -9.03 28.99 3.49
N GLN A 442 -9.06 29.52 2.23
CA GLN A 442 -10.28 29.84 1.51
C GLN A 442 -10.17 29.44 0.01
N ILE A 443 -9.74 28.19 -0.26
CA ILE A 443 -9.61 27.69 -1.62
C ILE A 443 -11.01 27.42 -2.19
N ARG A 444 -11.28 27.92 -3.39
CA ARG A 444 -12.56 27.82 -4.08
C ARG A 444 -12.55 26.87 -5.28
N SER A 445 -11.39 26.61 -5.88
CA SER A 445 -11.27 25.59 -6.93
C SER A 445 -9.90 24.94 -6.97
N VAL A 446 -9.88 23.70 -7.44
CA VAL A 446 -8.70 22.91 -7.78
C VAL A 446 -8.76 22.63 -9.28
N ARG A 447 -7.73 23.04 -10.02
CA ARG A 447 -7.63 22.81 -11.46
C ARG A 447 -6.35 22.05 -11.80
N PHE A 448 -6.50 20.98 -12.56
CA PHE A 448 -5.42 20.28 -13.24
C PHE A 448 -5.35 20.78 -14.68
N ALA A 449 -4.32 21.56 -14.99
CA ALA A 449 -4.12 22.17 -16.29
C ALA A 449 -3.07 21.38 -17.08
N PHE A 450 -3.47 20.71 -18.14
CA PHE A 450 -2.59 19.89 -18.99
C PHE A 450 -1.90 20.77 -20.04
N ASP A 451 -1.13 21.72 -19.54
CA ASP A 451 -0.47 22.79 -20.29
C ASP A 451 1.03 22.55 -20.54
N ARG A 452 1.58 21.44 -20.04
CA ARG A 452 3.01 21.12 -20.11
C ARG A 452 3.35 20.26 -21.31
N ILE A 453 2.53 19.25 -21.61
CA ILE A 453 2.71 18.32 -22.74
C ILE A 453 1.50 18.38 -23.69
N GLU A 454 1.73 18.14 -24.99
CA GLU A 454 0.67 18.28 -26.02
C GLU A 454 -0.26 17.08 -26.10
N ASN A 455 0.23 15.91 -25.70
CA ASN A 455 -0.53 14.66 -25.78
C ASN A 455 -0.37 13.88 -24.49
N GLY A 456 -1.45 13.36 -23.95
CA GLY A 456 -1.39 12.54 -22.76
C GLY A 456 -2.68 11.77 -22.50
N ALA A 457 -2.58 10.85 -21.56
CA ALA A 457 -3.70 10.14 -21.00
C ALA A 457 -3.35 9.79 -19.54
N VAL A 458 -4.24 10.05 -18.61
CA VAL A 458 -4.05 9.82 -17.18
C VAL A 458 -5.35 9.34 -16.56
N ASN A 459 -5.25 8.42 -15.61
CA ASN A 459 -6.29 8.24 -14.59
C ASN A 459 -5.88 9.03 -13.36
N MET A 460 -6.87 9.63 -12.69
CA MET A 460 -6.69 10.32 -11.42
C MET A 460 -7.78 9.91 -10.45
N ASP A 461 -7.40 9.84 -9.16
CA ASP A 461 -8.26 9.38 -8.08
C ASP A 461 -7.87 10.04 -6.75
N ASN A 462 -8.68 9.88 -5.70
CA ASN A 462 -8.36 10.23 -4.32
C ASN A 462 -7.84 11.68 -4.14
N ILE A 463 -8.51 12.66 -4.76
CA ILE A 463 -8.09 14.06 -4.67
C ILE A 463 -8.47 14.62 -3.31
N ALA A 464 -7.47 15.06 -2.53
CA ALA A 464 -7.68 15.55 -1.17
C ALA A 464 -6.70 16.67 -0.79
N PHE A 465 -7.11 17.54 0.15
CA PHE A 465 -6.18 18.36 0.91
C PHE A 465 -5.70 17.60 2.13
N VAL A 466 -4.42 17.78 2.50
CA VAL A 466 -3.81 17.17 3.69
C VAL A 466 -3.54 18.25 4.72
N LYS A 467 -3.87 17.97 6.00
CA LYS A 467 -3.70 18.90 7.13
C LYS A 467 -2.24 19.20 7.45
#